data_5ccb87860e2d4ba818563c04b89db053
#
_entry.id   5ccb87860e2d4ba818563c04b89db053
#
_cell.length_a   1.000
_cell.length_b   1.000
_cell.length_c   1.000
_cell.angle_alpha   90.00
_cell.angle_beta   90.00
_cell.angle_gamma   90.00
#
_symmetry.space_group_name_H-M   'P 1'
#
loop_
_entity.id
_entity.type
_entity.pdbx_description
1 polymer ?
#
loop_
_entity_poly.entity_id
_entity_poly.type
_entity_poly.pdbx_seq_one_letter_code
_entity_poly.pdbx_strand_id
1 'polypeptide(L)'
;ELNGRKIFAKGSNWVNPEIFPGTITEKRYEELLSLAIQAHFNMLRSWGGGIINKEAFFELCDRMGILVWQEFPLACNCYPDTSRYLKVLEQEATSIIRRLRKHACLAIWCGGNELFNNWSGMTSQSLPLRLLDSLCLRLAPETPFIPTSPMPGMGHGPYMFRWEGEEIYTLIEKAHCTAYTEFGIPGVSPRSVLETFIPREELFPPKPGTSWEWHHAFGAWEADFGTWLCPNLLNDYWGEAHSLDELIARSELLQSEGYKTIYEEARRQKPYCSMALNWCFNEPWPTAANNSIVAYPAIPKKAFEAVADSCRPLCASARLSKFTWFEGEYFEAELWILNDCVTDKESLKVTAE
;
A
#
# COMPACT_ATOMS: atom_id res chain seq x y z
N GLU A 1 -8.91 1.47 -17.97
CA GLU A 1 -10.32 1.78 -18.23
C GLU A 1 -11.20 0.64 -17.70
N LEU A 2 -12.35 0.97 -17.16
CA LEU A 2 -13.36 0.02 -16.71
C LEU A 2 -14.65 0.27 -17.52
N ASN A 3 -15.11 -0.74 -18.26
CA ASN A 3 -16.29 -0.62 -19.12
C ASN A 3 -16.28 0.62 -20.05
N GLY A 4 -15.12 0.88 -20.67
CA GLY A 4 -14.91 2.00 -21.57
C GLY A 4 -14.72 3.37 -20.90
N ARG A 5 -14.64 3.42 -19.56
CA ARG A 5 -14.43 4.66 -18.81
C ARG A 5 -13.06 4.68 -18.15
N LYS A 6 -12.40 5.83 -18.23
CA LYS A 6 -11.18 6.07 -17.46
C LYS A 6 -11.54 6.16 -15.98
N ILE A 7 -10.83 5.39 -15.15
CA ILE A 7 -10.91 5.45 -13.69
C ILE A 7 -9.54 5.78 -13.13
N PHE A 8 -9.49 6.41 -11.96
CA PHE A 8 -8.29 6.47 -11.13
C PHE A 8 -8.36 5.32 -10.13
N ALA A 9 -7.41 4.40 -10.17
CA ALA A 9 -7.36 3.29 -9.25
C ALA A 9 -6.80 3.77 -7.90
N LYS A 10 -7.66 3.75 -6.89
CA LYS A 10 -7.32 4.07 -5.48
C LYS A 10 -7.42 2.81 -4.66
N GLY A 11 -6.41 2.54 -3.89
CA GLY A 11 -6.43 1.33 -3.09
C GLY A 11 -5.15 1.09 -2.34
N SER A 12 -4.86 -0.17 -2.09
CA SER A 12 -3.74 -0.58 -1.27
C SER A 12 -3.20 -1.94 -1.68
N ASN A 13 -2.00 -2.23 -1.23
CA ASN A 13 -1.42 -3.56 -1.31
C ASN A 13 -2.00 -4.44 -0.19
N TRP A 14 -2.57 -5.55 -0.60
CA TRP A 14 -3.16 -6.55 0.29
C TRP A 14 -2.15 -7.62 0.62
N VAL A 15 -1.87 -7.84 1.90
CA VAL A 15 -1.14 -9.00 2.40
C VAL A 15 -2.12 -10.02 2.99
N ASN A 16 -1.72 -11.28 3.11
CA ASN A 16 -2.60 -12.29 3.71
C ASN A 16 -2.99 -11.85 5.14
N PRO A 17 -4.28 -11.96 5.53
CA PRO A 17 -4.74 -11.45 6.83
C PRO A 17 -4.24 -12.21 8.06
N GLU A 18 -3.60 -13.37 7.87
CA GLU A 18 -3.05 -14.23 8.91
C GLU A 18 -1.74 -14.87 8.44
N ILE A 19 -0.76 -15.04 9.36
CA ILE A 19 0.47 -15.79 9.06
C ILE A 19 0.21 -17.27 8.82
N PHE A 20 -0.91 -17.82 9.30
CA PHE A 20 -1.38 -19.17 9.02
C PHE A 20 -2.60 -19.14 8.08
N PRO A 21 -2.40 -19.11 6.75
CA PRO A 21 -3.48 -18.88 5.80
C PRO A 21 -4.64 -19.88 5.89
N GLY A 22 -4.39 -21.08 6.42
CA GLY A 22 -5.42 -22.08 6.68
C GLY A 22 -6.52 -21.60 7.63
N THR A 23 -6.19 -20.73 8.58
CA THR A 23 -7.12 -20.20 9.60
C THR A 23 -8.01 -19.06 9.11
N ILE A 24 -7.71 -18.46 7.95
CA ILE A 24 -8.47 -17.32 7.42
C ILE A 24 -9.91 -17.76 7.11
N THR A 25 -10.87 -17.10 7.75
CA THR A 25 -12.31 -17.29 7.54
C THR A 25 -12.89 -16.28 6.54
N GLU A 26 -14.06 -16.56 5.97
CA GLU A 26 -14.81 -15.59 5.15
C GLU A 26 -15.08 -14.30 5.95
N LYS A 27 -15.50 -14.41 7.21
CA LYS A 27 -15.73 -13.27 8.10
C LYS A 27 -14.48 -12.38 8.23
N ARG A 28 -13.29 -12.98 8.29
CA ARG A 28 -12.03 -12.25 8.37
C ARG A 28 -11.76 -11.42 7.11
N TYR A 29 -12.06 -11.97 5.93
CA TYR A 29 -12.01 -11.21 4.69
C TYR A 29 -13.05 -10.09 4.66
N GLU A 30 -14.30 -10.37 5.06
CA GLU A 30 -15.40 -9.40 5.06
C GLU A 30 -15.11 -8.20 5.97
N GLU A 31 -14.56 -8.41 7.16
CA GLU A 31 -14.14 -7.35 8.08
C GLU A 31 -13.14 -6.40 7.42
N LEU A 32 -12.07 -6.93 6.84
CA LEU A 32 -11.03 -6.12 6.19
C LEU A 32 -11.52 -5.47 4.89
N LEU A 33 -12.26 -6.18 4.04
CA LEU A 33 -12.78 -5.62 2.79
C LEU A 33 -13.84 -4.53 3.05
N SER A 34 -14.59 -4.63 4.15
CA SER A 34 -15.50 -3.56 4.58
C SER A 34 -14.74 -2.27 4.94
N LEU A 35 -13.57 -2.38 5.56
CA LEU A 35 -12.69 -1.23 5.79
C LEU A 35 -12.14 -0.67 4.46
N ALA A 36 -11.80 -1.52 3.50
CA ALA A 36 -11.35 -1.04 2.18
C ALA A 36 -12.43 -0.20 1.48
N ILE A 37 -13.69 -0.59 1.57
CA ILE A 37 -14.83 0.21 1.07
C ILE A 37 -14.97 1.53 1.83
N GLN A 38 -14.83 1.52 3.17
CA GLN A 38 -14.87 2.75 3.98
C GLN A 38 -13.73 3.71 3.64
N ALA A 39 -12.56 3.19 3.23
CA ALA A 39 -11.44 3.97 2.72
C ALA A 39 -11.66 4.48 1.27
N HIS A 40 -12.82 4.25 0.66
CA HIS A 40 -13.13 4.58 -0.74
C HIS A 40 -12.19 3.91 -1.75
N PHE A 41 -11.65 2.75 -1.42
CA PHE A 41 -10.82 1.97 -2.33
C PHE A 41 -11.67 1.28 -3.40
N ASN A 42 -11.15 1.28 -4.63
CA ASN A 42 -11.74 0.57 -5.75
C ASN A 42 -10.83 -0.52 -6.30
N MET A 43 -9.60 -0.65 -5.77
CA MET A 43 -8.65 -1.69 -6.17
C MET A 43 -7.81 -2.16 -4.99
N LEU A 44 -7.54 -3.48 -4.94
CA LEU A 44 -6.56 -4.08 -4.05
C LEU A 44 -5.56 -4.88 -4.88
N ARG A 45 -4.26 -4.69 -4.61
CA ARG A 45 -3.19 -5.51 -5.20
C ARG A 45 -2.87 -6.66 -4.25
N SER A 46 -3.24 -7.88 -4.66
CA SER A 46 -2.88 -9.11 -3.96
C SER A 46 -1.41 -9.41 -4.21
N TRP A 47 -0.57 -9.06 -3.26
CA TRP A 47 0.89 -9.05 -3.35
C TRP A 47 1.50 -10.44 -3.53
N GLY A 48 2.51 -10.55 -4.42
CA GLY A 48 3.16 -11.80 -4.80
C GLY A 48 4.08 -12.41 -3.73
N GLY A 49 4.42 -11.69 -2.66
CA GLY A 49 5.13 -12.25 -1.51
C GLY A 49 4.22 -13.04 -0.55
N GLY A 50 2.90 -13.04 -0.79
CA GLY A 50 1.94 -13.85 -0.08
C GLY A 50 1.50 -15.10 -0.84
N ILE A 51 0.49 -15.77 -0.31
CA ILE A 51 -0.18 -16.87 -1.02
C ILE A 51 -1.50 -16.39 -1.63
N ILE A 52 -1.98 -17.12 -2.64
CA ILE A 52 -3.26 -16.82 -3.28
C ILE A 52 -4.39 -16.94 -2.26
N ASN A 53 -5.19 -15.90 -2.16
CA ASN A 53 -6.33 -15.86 -1.25
C ASN A 53 -7.36 -16.97 -1.55
N LYS A 54 -8.17 -17.31 -0.55
CA LYS A 54 -9.28 -18.26 -0.69
C LYS A 54 -10.38 -17.68 -1.59
N GLU A 55 -11.24 -18.55 -2.09
CA GLU A 55 -12.35 -18.20 -2.98
C GLU A 55 -13.24 -17.08 -2.39
N ALA A 56 -13.53 -17.15 -1.09
CA ALA A 56 -14.33 -16.15 -0.39
C ALA A 56 -13.81 -14.70 -0.53
N PHE A 57 -12.49 -14.49 -0.64
CA PHE A 57 -11.93 -13.17 -0.90
C PHE A 57 -12.42 -12.61 -2.24
N PHE A 58 -12.32 -13.40 -3.30
CA PHE A 58 -12.71 -12.97 -4.65
C PHE A 58 -14.22 -12.81 -4.79
N GLU A 59 -15.01 -13.71 -4.19
CA GLU A 59 -16.48 -13.60 -4.15
C GLU A 59 -16.94 -12.34 -3.41
N LEU A 60 -16.27 -11.97 -2.32
CA LEU A 60 -16.51 -10.73 -1.61
C LEU A 60 -16.12 -9.51 -2.45
N CYS A 61 -14.95 -9.53 -3.10
CA CYS A 61 -14.53 -8.45 -4.00
C CYS A 61 -15.52 -8.27 -5.17
N ASP A 62 -16.03 -9.37 -5.77
CA ASP A 62 -17.06 -9.33 -6.81
C ASP A 62 -18.34 -8.62 -6.31
N ARG A 63 -18.81 -8.98 -5.09
CA ARG A 63 -20.02 -8.39 -4.49
C ARG A 63 -19.84 -6.93 -4.06
N MET A 64 -18.65 -6.59 -3.56
CA MET A 64 -18.34 -5.26 -3.03
C MET A 64 -17.86 -4.27 -4.10
N GLY A 65 -17.58 -4.73 -5.32
CA GLY A 65 -17.10 -3.89 -6.42
C GLY A 65 -15.65 -3.44 -6.26
N ILE A 66 -14.79 -4.25 -5.63
CA ILE A 66 -13.36 -4.00 -5.47
C ILE A 66 -12.62 -4.75 -6.57
N LEU A 67 -11.89 -4.03 -7.42
CA LEU A 67 -11.01 -4.63 -8.42
C LEU A 67 -9.81 -5.29 -7.76
N VAL A 68 -9.38 -6.42 -8.30
CA VAL A 68 -8.21 -7.17 -7.82
C VAL A 68 -7.12 -7.18 -8.89
N TRP A 69 -5.96 -6.67 -8.53
CA TRP A 69 -4.71 -6.92 -9.21
C TRP A 69 -4.07 -8.15 -8.55
N GLN A 70 -4.01 -9.27 -9.25
CA GLN A 70 -3.48 -10.51 -8.71
C GLN A 70 -2.07 -10.78 -9.22
N GLU A 71 -1.12 -10.86 -8.30
CA GLU A 71 0.22 -11.35 -8.61
C GLU A 71 0.31 -12.88 -8.46
N PHE A 72 1.15 -13.50 -9.28
CA PHE A 72 1.63 -14.84 -9.00
C PHE A 72 2.58 -14.80 -7.79
N PRO A 73 2.73 -15.90 -7.01
CA PRO A 73 3.51 -15.91 -5.78
C PRO A 73 5.02 -15.91 -6.05
N LEU A 74 5.48 -14.88 -6.75
CA LEU A 74 6.88 -14.57 -7.04
C LEU A 74 7.19 -13.18 -6.52
N ALA A 75 8.24 -13.02 -5.70
CA ALA A 75 8.60 -11.72 -5.15
C ALA A 75 10.09 -11.60 -4.87
N CYS A 76 10.68 -10.45 -5.21
CA CYS A 76 11.99 -9.97 -4.77
C CYS A 76 13.14 -10.97 -4.95
N ASN A 77 13.07 -11.87 -5.94
CA ASN A 77 14.07 -12.91 -6.14
C ASN A 77 14.25 -13.25 -7.62
N CYS A 78 15.37 -13.94 -7.93
CA CYS A 78 15.64 -14.53 -9.23
C CYS A 78 15.12 -15.97 -9.25
N TYR A 79 14.16 -16.24 -10.09
CA TYR A 79 13.52 -17.57 -10.19
C TYR A 79 14.16 -18.41 -11.31
N PRO A 80 14.37 -19.75 -11.09
CA PRO A 80 15.13 -20.59 -12.02
C PRO A 80 14.47 -20.79 -13.37
N ASP A 81 15.28 -20.90 -14.42
CA ASP A 81 14.88 -21.26 -15.79
C ASP A 81 14.89 -22.77 -16.06
N THR A 82 15.10 -23.60 -15.03
CA THR A 82 15.20 -25.05 -15.19
C THR A 82 13.87 -25.69 -15.59
N SER A 83 13.93 -26.72 -16.45
CA SER A 83 12.72 -27.41 -16.92
C SER A 83 11.87 -27.98 -15.76
N ARG A 84 12.52 -28.40 -14.66
CA ARG A 84 11.81 -28.87 -13.46
C ARG A 84 11.00 -27.77 -12.82
N TYR A 85 11.60 -26.58 -12.60
CA TYR A 85 10.93 -25.45 -12.00
C TYR A 85 9.78 -24.95 -12.89
N LEU A 86 10.05 -24.75 -14.19
CA LEU A 86 9.05 -24.29 -15.14
C LEU A 86 7.84 -25.22 -15.22
N LYS A 87 8.03 -26.52 -15.14
CA LYS A 87 6.93 -27.52 -15.12
C LYS A 87 6.04 -27.36 -13.87
N VAL A 88 6.63 -27.10 -12.69
CA VAL A 88 5.89 -26.87 -11.45
C VAL A 88 5.14 -25.55 -11.54
N LEU A 89 5.83 -24.48 -11.98
CA LEU A 89 5.22 -23.16 -12.16
C LEU A 89 4.04 -23.21 -13.14
N GLU A 90 4.16 -23.96 -14.25
CA GLU A 90 3.07 -24.13 -15.21
C GLU A 90 1.84 -24.79 -14.57
N GLN A 91 2.05 -25.81 -13.74
CA GLN A 91 0.95 -26.50 -13.05
C GLN A 91 0.24 -25.58 -12.05
N GLU A 92 1.01 -24.88 -11.22
CA GLU A 92 0.48 -23.93 -10.25
C GLU A 92 -0.25 -22.78 -10.92
N ALA A 93 0.40 -22.09 -11.86
CA ALA A 93 -0.17 -20.95 -12.56
C ALA A 93 -1.45 -21.34 -13.33
N THR A 94 -1.44 -22.52 -13.99
CA THR A 94 -2.65 -23.03 -14.67
C THR A 94 -3.81 -23.22 -13.70
N SER A 95 -3.53 -23.78 -12.52
CA SER A 95 -4.54 -23.97 -11.46
C SER A 95 -5.07 -22.64 -10.96
N ILE A 96 -4.19 -21.67 -10.67
CA ILE A 96 -4.53 -20.33 -10.21
C ILE A 96 -5.41 -19.62 -11.24
N ILE A 97 -4.97 -19.56 -12.51
CA ILE A 97 -5.70 -18.88 -13.57
C ILE A 97 -7.10 -19.47 -13.76
N ARG A 98 -7.21 -20.82 -13.86
CA ARG A 98 -8.49 -21.50 -14.03
C ARG A 98 -9.46 -21.25 -12.89
N ARG A 99 -8.96 -21.14 -11.67
CA ARG A 99 -9.76 -20.86 -10.48
C ARG A 99 -10.26 -19.41 -10.50
N LEU A 100 -9.42 -18.44 -10.82
CA LEU A 100 -9.70 -17.03 -10.61
C LEU A 100 -10.29 -16.30 -11.81
N ARG A 101 -10.05 -16.75 -13.04
CA ARG A 101 -10.48 -16.07 -14.29
C ARG A 101 -12.00 -15.82 -14.41
N LYS A 102 -12.80 -16.49 -13.61
CA LYS A 102 -14.28 -16.36 -13.60
C LYS A 102 -14.77 -15.14 -12.79
N HIS A 103 -13.89 -14.55 -11.94
CA HIS A 103 -14.26 -13.46 -11.06
C HIS A 103 -14.23 -12.12 -11.81
N ALA A 104 -15.33 -11.37 -11.71
CA ALA A 104 -15.47 -10.07 -12.34
C ALA A 104 -14.54 -9.01 -11.72
N CYS A 105 -14.15 -9.19 -10.47
CA CYS A 105 -13.21 -8.31 -9.77
C CYS A 105 -11.78 -8.40 -10.33
N LEU A 106 -11.40 -9.48 -11.01
CA LEU A 106 -10.04 -9.69 -11.49
C LEU A 106 -9.71 -8.74 -12.65
N ALA A 107 -8.93 -7.70 -12.37
CA ALA A 107 -8.64 -6.64 -13.31
C ALA A 107 -7.28 -6.79 -14.02
N ILE A 108 -6.27 -7.32 -13.32
CA ILE A 108 -4.87 -7.43 -13.82
C ILE A 108 -4.24 -8.70 -13.28
N TRP A 109 -3.56 -9.44 -14.17
CA TRP A 109 -2.58 -10.45 -13.81
C TRP A 109 -1.19 -9.81 -13.76
N CYS A 110 -0.37 -10.20 -12.77
CA CYS A 110 1.00 -9.76 -12.67
C CYS A 110 1.94 -10.92 -12.36
N GLY A 111 3.07 -10.98 -13.04
CA GLY A 111 4.07 -12.05 -12.87
C GLY A 111 4.66 -12.11 -11.47
N GLY A 112 4.74 -10.97 -10.77
CA GLY A 112 5.18 -10.91 -9.38
C GLY A 112 5.74 -9.55 -8.97
N ASN A 113 6.19 -9.47 -7.72
CA ASN A 113 6.70 -8.25 -7.11
C ASN A 113 8.19 -8.03 -7.36
N GLU A 114 8.57 -6.84 -7.83
CA GLU A 114 9.96 -6.33 -7.90
C GLU A 114 10.96 -7.23 -8.63
N LEU A 115 10.48 -7.99 -9.63
CA LEU A 115 11.30 -8.96 -10.32
C LEU A 115 12.34 -8.32 -11.27
N PHE A 116 12.14 -7.06 -11.69
CA PHE A 116 13.09 -6.32 -12.52
C PHE A 116 14.08 -5.48 -11.70
N ASN A 117 13.94 -5.44 -10.38
CA ASN A 117 14.88 -4.74 -9.53
C ASN A 117 16.26 -5.44 -9.54
N ASN A 118 17.32 -4.66 -9.29
CA ASN A 118 18.71 -5.15 -9.39
C ASN A 118 18.98 -6.39 -8.52
N TRP A 119 18.37 -6.46 -7.34
CA TRP A 119 18.53 -7.61 -6.45
C TRP A 119 17.81 -8.87 -6.91
N SER A 120 16.74 -8.74 -7.70
CA SER A 120 16.03 -9.88 -8.30
C SER A 120 16.66 -10.33 -9.59
N GLY A 121 17.16 -9.41 -10.41
CA GLY A 121 17.92 -9.67 -11.61
C GLY A 121 17.16 -10.33 -12.76
N MET A 122 15.82 -10.40 -12.69
CA MET A 122 14.99 -10.90 -13.79
C MET A 122 14.75 -9.84 -14.85
N THR A 123 14.34 -10.27 -16.03
CA THR A 123 14.01 -9.38 -17.16
C THR A 123 12.76 -9.89 -17.88
N SER A 124 12.25 -9.11 -18.84
CA SER A 124 11.14 -9.54 -19.71
C SER A 124 11.45 -10.82 -20.52
N GLN A 125 12.71 -11.23 -20.60
CA GLN A 125 13.15 -12.44 -21.28
C GLN A 125 13.24 -13.67 -20.36
N SER A 126 13.12 -13.49 -19.04
CA SER A 126 13.15 -14.59 -18.07
C SER A 126 12.04 -15.60 -18.35
N LEU A 127 12.39 -16.88 -18.48
CA LEU A 127 11.46 -17.91 -18.90
C LEU A 127 10.26 -18.08 -17.97
N PRO A 128 10.36 -17.93 -16.62
CA PRO A 128 9.19 -17.96 -15.76
C PRO A 128 8.14 -16.90 -16.14
N LEU A 129 8.57 -15.66 -16.42
CA LEU A 129 7.65 -14.58 -16.78
C LEU A 129 7.01 -14.78 -18.15
N ARG A 130 7.78 -15.24 -19.13
CA ARG A 130 7.24 -15.58 -20.45
C ARG A 130 6.26 -16.74 -20.41
N LEU A 131 6.50 -17.71 -19.53
CA LEU A 131 5.57 -18.81 -19.29
C LEU A 131 4.25 -18.29 -18.72
N LEU A 132 4.31 -17.45 -17.68
CA LEU A 132 3.12 -16.84 -17.06
C LEU A 132 2.31 -16.00 -18.04
N ASP A 133 2.97 -15.16 -18.84
CA ASP A 133 2.34 -14.37 -19.90
C ASP A 133 1.60 -15.25 -20.91
N SER A 134 2.28 -16.29 -21.42
CA SER A 134 1.68 -17.26 -22.36
C SER A 134 0.48 -17.98 -21.73
N LEU A 135 0.54 -18.34 -20.46
CA LEU A 135 -0.57 -19.00 -19.77
C LEU A 135 -1.76 -18.05 -19.57
N CYS A 136 -1.51 -16.80 -19.16
CA CYS A 136 -2.56 -15.79 -19.02
C CYS A 136 -3.24 -15.52 -20.37
N LEU A 137 -2.47 -15.30 -21.43
CA LEU A 137 -3.00 -15.07 -22.78
C LEU A 137 -3.85 -16.25 -23.27
N ARG A 138 -3.44 -17.49 -22.99
CA ARG A 138 -4.14 -18.69 -23.44
C ARG A 138 -5.39 -19.00 -22.63
N LEU A 139 -5.34 -18.77 -21.29
CA LEU A 139 -6.37 -19.23 -20.37
C LEU A 139 -7.33 -18.14 -19.88
N ALA A 140 -6.91 -16.88 -19.96
CA ALA A 140 -7.68 -15.71 -19.50
C ALA A 140 -7.37 -14.47 -20.37
N PRO A 141 -7.59 -14.53 -21.71
CA PRO A 141 -7.21 -13.45 -22.63
C PRO A 141 -7.90 -12.12 -22.38
N GLU A 142 -9.01 -12.12 -21.65
CA GLU A 142 -9.79 -10.92 -21.33
C GLU A 142 -9.13 -10.06 -20.24
N THR A 143 -8.20 -10.64 -19.45
CA THR A 143 -7.54 -9.94 -18.35
C THR A 143 -6.08 -9.66 -18.72
N PRO A 144 -5.64 -8.37 -18.73
CA PRO A 144 -4.28 -8.01 -19.10
C PRO A 144 -3.25 -8.60 -18.13
N PHE A 145 -2.07 -8.91 -18.66
CA PHE A 145 -0.92 -9.38 -17.90
C PHE A 145 0.20 -8.34 -17.95
N ILE A 146 0.87 -8.12 -16.81
CA ILE A 146 2.12 -7.39 -16.72
C ILE A 146 3.18 -8.27 -16.05
N PRO A 147 4.46 -8.21 -16.48
CA PRO A 147 5.48 -9.16 -16.00
C PRO A 147 5.86 -8.95 -14.54
N THR A 148 5.82 -7.72 -14.04
CA THR A 148 6.17 -7.39 -12.65
C THR A 148 5.62 -6.02 -12.26
N SER A 149 5.65 -5.69 -10.99
CA SER A 149 5.51 -4.31 -10.46
C SER A 149 6.77 -3.97 -9.65
N PRO A 150 7.41 -2.78 -9.85
CA PRO A 150 7.04 -1.78 -10.84
C PRO A 150 7.51 -2.13 -12.27
N MET A 151 6.78 -1.65 -13.25
CA MET A 151 7.25 -1.52 -14.64
C MET A 151 7.89 -0.14 -14.83
N PRO A 152 8.68 0.09 -15.91
CA PRO A 152 9.19 1.41 -16.24
C PRO A 152 8.07 2.47 -16.27
N GLY A 153 8.26 3.56 -15.54
CA GLY A 153 7.26 4.61 -15.35
C GLY A 153 6.33 4.45 -14.16
N MET A 154 6.28 3.26 -13.55
CA MET A 154 5.61 3.03 -12.27
C MET A 154 6.57 3.28 -11.11
N GLY A 155 6.04 3.62 -9.92
CA GLY A 155 6.80 3.86 -8.70
C GLY A 155 6.55 2.81 -7.63
N HIS A 156 7.64 2.34 -6.99
CA HIS A 156 7.66 1.75 -5.67
C HIS A 156 8.43 2.69 -4.74
N GLY A 157 7.78 3.20 -3.71
CA GLY A 157 8.24 4.24 -2.82
C GLY A 157 7.61 5.62 -3.12
N PRO A 158 7.95 6.65 -2.31
CA PRO A 158 8.83 6.57 -1.14
C PRO A 158 8.22 5.75 0.00
N TYR A 159 9.09 5.30 0.94
CA TYR A 159 8.65 4.54 2.12
C TYR A 159 8.94 5.28 3.43
N MET A 160 9.15 6.59 3.35
CA MET A 160 9.36 7.47 4.50
C MET A 160 8.86 8.88 4.21
N PHE A 161 8.62 9.62 5.29
CA PHE A 161 8.16 11.01 5.22
C PHE A 161 9.23 11.97 4.69
N ARG A 162 10.52 11.67 4.94
CA ARG A 162 11.67 12.46 4.49
C ARG A 162 12.79 11.56 3.97
N TRP A 163 13.34 11.88 2.83
CA TRP A 163 14.44 11.18 2.19
C TRP A 163 15.50 12.18 1.71
N GLU A 164 16.76 11.95 2.06
CA GLU A 164 17.90 12.82 1.69
C GLU A 164 17.65 14.32 1.96
N GLY A 165 16.95 14.63 3.04
CA GLY A 165 16.64 16.00 3.46
C GLY A 165 15.38 16.58 2.80
N GLU A 166 14.78 15.94 1.79
CA GLU A 166 13.54 16.37 1.17
C GLU A 166 12.33 15.69 1.84
N GLU A 167 11.29 16.47 2.14
CA GLU A 167 10.03 15.98 2.68
C GLU A 167 9.12 15.41 1.57
N ILE A 168 8.15 14.60 1.97
CA ILE A 168 7.22 13.91 1.08
C ILE A 168 6.52 14.84 0.10
N TYR A 169 6.25 16.09 0.47
CA TYR A 169 5.63 17.10 -0.39
C TYR A 169 6.39 17.32 -1.69
N THR A 170 7.71 17.55 -1.56
CA THR A 170 8.61 17.76 -2.70
C THR A 170 8.93 16.46 -3.42
N LEU A 171 9.12 15.36 -2.69
CA LEU A 171 9.45 14.06 -3.26
C LEU A 171 8.37 13.57 -4.23
N ILE A 172 7.10 13.63 -3.81
CA ILE A 172 6.00 13.11 -4.63
C ILE A 172 5.62 14.05 -5.76
N GLU A 173 5.79 15.35 -5.57
CA GLU A 173 5.58 16.33 -6.65
C GLU A 173 6.55 16.12 -7.81
N LYS A 174 7.82 15.80 -7.52
CA LYS A 174 8.88 15.56 -8.51
C LYS A 174 8.79 14.18 -9.17
N ALA A 175 8.18 13.19 -8.53
CA ALA A 175 8.30 11.79 -8.92
C ALA A 175 7.63 11.45 -10.27
N HIS A 176 6.50 12.06 -10.62
CA HIS A 176 5.81 11.90 -11.91
C HIS A 176 5.71 10.45 -12.42
N CYS A 177 5.09 9.57 -11.63
CA CYS A 177 4.85 8.19 -12.03
C CYS A 177 3.51 8.03 -12.77
N THR A 178 3.45 7.11 -13.74
CA THR A 178 2.20 6.72 -14.41
C THR A 178 1.25 5.97 -13.45
N ALA A 179 1.83 5.33 -12.44
CA ALA A 179 1.15 4.65 -11.35
C ALA A 179 2.08 4.56 -10.14
N TYR A 180 1.60 4.89 -8.97
CA TYR A 180 2.28 4.59 -7.71
C TYR A 180 1.72 3.27 -7.18
N THR A 181 2.41 2.17 -7.48
CA THR A 181 1.93 0.83 -7.18
C THR A 181 2.34 0.33 -5.80
N GLU A 182 3.33 0.99 -5.19
CA GLU A 182 3.64 0.96 -3.77
C GLU A 182 4.17 2.30 -3.30
N PHE A 183 3.85 2.65 -2.08
CA PHE A 183 4.45 3.72 -1.28
C PHE A 183 4.06 3.53 0.18
N GLY A 184 4.87 3.97 1.11
CA GLY A 184 4.60 3.72 2.53
C GLY A 184 5.15 4.82 3.44
N ILE A 185 4.46 5.04 4.54
CA ILE A 185 4.92 5.89 5.64
C ILE A 185 4.83 5.07 6.92
N PRO A 186 5.95 4.86 7.64
CA PRO A 186 5.93 4.13 8.89
C PRO A 186 5.07 4.82 9.96
N GLY A 187 4.40 4.02 10.77
CA GLY A 187 3.64 4.50 11.91
C GLY A 187 3.57 3.47 13.01
N VAL A 188 3.65 3.93 14.25
CA VAL A 188 3.47 3.13 15.47
C VAL A 188 2.01 2.67 15.54
N SER A 189 1.80 1.45 16.01
CA SER A 189 0.45 0.91 16.21
C SER A 189 -0.27 1.60 17.37
N PRO A 190 -1.61 1.67 17.37
CA PRO A 190 -2.37 2.26 18.45
C PRO A 190 -2.06 1.61 19.80
N ARG A 191 -2.14 2.38 20.88
CA ARG A 191 -1.90 1.90 22.26
C ARG A 191 -2.68 0.61 22.56
N SER A 192 -3.96 0.57 22.21
CA SER A 192 -4.83 -0.61 22.45
C SER A 192 -4.34 -1.87 21.74
N VAL A 193 -3.61 -1.75 20.64
CA VAL A 193 -2.98 -2.86 19.94
C VAL A 193 -1.66 -3.23 20.61
N LEU A 194 -0.81 -2.26 20.92
CA LEU A 194 0.48 -2.49 21.59
C LEU A 194 0.32 -3.21 22.92
N GLU A 195 -0.64 -2.81 23.74
CA GLU A 195 -0.93 -3.40 25.06
C GLU A 195 -1.40 -4.87 25.00
N THR A 196 -1.74 -5.39 23.81
CA THR A 196 -2.13 -6.80 23.64
C THR A 196 -0.94 -7.75 23.57
N PHE A 197 0.26 -7.26 23.24
CA PHE A 197 1.43 -8.12 23.02
C PHE A 197 2.74 -7.57 23.60
N ILE A 198 2.81 -6.28 23.98
CA ILE A 198 3.98 -5.70 24.65
C ILE A 198 3.72 -5.68 26.16
N PRO A 199 4.56 -6.32 26.98
CA PRO A 199 4.49 -6.23 28.44
C PRO A 199 4.55 -4.78 28.93
N ARG A 200 3.83 -4.47 29.99
CA ARG A 200 3.71 -3.09 30.50
C ARG A 200 5.05 -2.41 30.76
N GLU A 201 6.01 -3.16 31.26
CA GLU A 201 7.38 -2.71 31.57
C GLU A 201 8.22 -2.42 30.33
N GLU A 202 7.83 -2.95 29.16
CA GLU A 202 8.51 -2.73 27.88
C GLU A 202 7.84 -1.68 27.00
N LEU A 203 6.63 -1.20 27.37
CA LEU A 203 5.85 -0.28 26.54
C LEU A 203 6.60 1.03 26.21
N PHE A 204 7.40 1.55 27.13
CA PHE A 204 8.14 2.79 26.91
C PHE A 204 9.40 2.88 27.79
N PRO A 205 10.53 3.35 27.25
CA PRO A 205 10.77 3.63 25.84
C PRO A 205 10.96 2.35 25.01
N PRO A 206 10.60 2.36 23.71
CA PRO A 206 10.90 1.24 22.80
C PRO A 206 12.39 0.92 22.76
N LYS A 207 12.76 -0.38 22.79
CA LYS A 207 14.16 -0.82 22.76
C LYS A 207 14.34 -2.07 21.91
N PRO A 208 15.50 -2.21 21.21
CA PRO A 208 15.93 -3.48 20.66
C PRO A 208 16.07 -4.54 21.77
N GLY A 209 15.88 -5.82 21.42
CA GLY A 209 15.92 -6.94 22.35
C GLY A 209 14.67 -7.12 23.21
N THR A 210 13.62 -6.37 22.92
CA THR A 210 12.31 -6.43 23.60
C THR A 210 11.19 -6.89 22.66
N SER A 211 9.95 -6.94 23.16
CA SER A 211 8.77 -7.25 22.34
C SER A 211 8.59 -6.29 21.15
N TRP A 212 9.12 -5.08 21.21
CA TRP A 212 9.12 -4.15 20.09
C TRP A 212 9.86 -4.70 18.87
N GLU A 213 11.04 -5.29 19.06
CA GLU A 213 11.82 -5.88 17.95
C GLU A 213 11.11 -7.13 17.43
N TRP A 214 10.64 -8.01 18.31
CA TRP A 214 9.95 -9.22 17.89
C TRP A 214 8.65 -8.94 17.15
N HIS A 215 8.06 -7.76 17.38
CA HIS A 215 6.87 -7.27 16.71
C HIS A 215 7.15 -6.17 15.69
N HIS A 216 8.28 -6.31 14.96
CA HIS A 216 8.57 -5.55 13.74
C HIS A 216 8.95 -4.07 13.91
N ALA A 217 9.24 -3.57 15.11
CA ALA A 217 9.74 -2.19 15.22
C ALA A 217 11.22 -2.04 14.88
N PHE A 218 12.00 -3.12 14.94
CA PHE A 218 13.44 -3.15 14.67
C PHE A 218 13.82 -4.40 13.88
N GLY A 219 14.97 -4.37 13.21
CA GLY A 219 15.69 -5.54 12.71
C GLY A 219 15.25 -6.11 11.37
N ALA A 220 14.31 -5.51 10.67
CA ALA A 220 13.91 -5.92 9.32
C ALA A 220 14.32 -4.88 8.28
N TRP A 221 13.65 -4.75 7.17
CA TRP A 221 13.81 -3.71 6.18
C TRP A 221 13.21 -2.39 6.71
N GLU A 222 14.01 -1.48 7.23
CA GLU A 222 13.55 -0.30 7.96
C GLU A 222 13.91 1.01 7.31
N ALA A 223 13.16 2.05 7.73
CA ALA A 223 13.23 3.36 7.16
C ALA A 223 14.34 4.24 7.74
N ASP A 224 14.62 4.19 9.05
CA ASP A 224 15.53 5.10 9.74
C ASP A 224 16.36 4.35 10.79
N PHE A 225 17.69 4.31 10.61
CA PHE A 225 18.64 3.67 11.53
C PHE A 225 18.25 2.27 12.01
N GLY A 226 17.67 1.47 11.12
CA GLY A 226 17.24 0.11 11.45
C GLY A 226 15.97 0.04 12.28
N THR A 227 15.06 1.02 12.18
CA THR A 227 13.80 1.02 12.91
C THR A 227 12.65 1.75 12.17
N TRP A 228 11.45 1.15 12.25
CA TRP A 228 10.21 1.74 11.76
C TRP A 228 9.67 2.86 12.65
N LEU A 229 10.28 3.11 13.81
CA LEU A 229 9.88 4.17 14.74
C LEU A 229 10.31 5.55 14.26
N CYS A 230 11.28 5.65 13.35
CA CYS A 230 11.82 6.87 12.80
C CYS A 230 12.20 7.93 13.86
N PRO A 231 12.98 7.57 14.91
CA PRO A 231 13.20 8.45 16.06
C PRO A 231 13.89 9.77 15.69
N ASN A 232 14.84 9.75 14.74
CA ASN A 232 15.53 10.98 14.34
C ASN A 232 14.56 11.95 13.66
N LEU A 233 13.71 11.45 12.77
CA LEU A 233 12.70 12.26 12.10
C LEU A 233 11.72 12.89 13.10
N LEU A 234 11.21 12.09 14.05
CA LEU A 234 10.31 12.58 15.09
C LEU A 234 11.00 13.62 15.99
N ASN A 235 12.25 13.36 16.38
CA ASN A 235 13.01 14.26 17.24
C ASN A 235 13.36 15.59 16.56
N ASP A 236 13.61 15.58 15.26
CA ASP A 236 13.87 16.81 14.49
C ASP A 236 12.65 17.77 14.51
N TYR A 237 11.43 17.23 14.50
CA TYR A 237 10.22 18.05 14.55
C TYR A 237 9.80 18.46 15.96
N TRP A 238 9.95 17.57 16.96
CA TRP A 238 9.35 17.78 18.29
C TRP A 238 10.27 17.54 19.48
N GLY A 239 11.55 17.18 19.23
CA GLY A 239 12.43 16.69 20.29
C GLY A 239 12.06 15.27 20.75
N GLU A 240 12.77 14.77 21.77
CA GLU A 240 12.51 13.43 22.32
C GLU A 240 11.09 13.28 22.87
N ALA A 241 10.48 12.13 22.62
CA ALA A 241 9.20 11.79 23.24
C ALA A 241 9.44 11.37 24.70
N HIS A 242 8.61 11.84 25.62
CA HIS A 242 8.71 11.55 27.05
C HIS A 242 7.66 10.54 27.52
N SER A 243 6.80 10.08 26.64
CA SER A 243 5.77 9.08 26.92
C SER A 243 5.40 8.29 25.66
N LEU A 244 4.78 7.11 25.87
CA LEU A 244 4.24 6.32 24.77
C LEU A 244 3.18 7.09 23.98
N ASP A 245 2.33 7.86 24.64
CA ASP A 245 1.27 8.63 23.98
C ASP A 245 1.83 9.73 23.08
N GLU A 246 2.90 10.42 23.49
CA GLU A 246 3.58 11.37 22.63
C GLU A 246 4.21 10.70 21.41
N LEU A 247 4.88 9.57 21.61
CA LEU A 247 5.47 8.80 20.50
C LEU A 247 4.39 8.39 19.49
N ILE A 248 3.29 7.81 19.96
CA ILE A 248 2.18 7.39 19.11
C ILE A 248 1.59 8.60 18.35
N ALA A 249 1.23 9.66 19.05
CA ALA A 249 0.59 10.83 18.46
C ALA A 249 1.45 11.48 17.35
N ARG A 250 2.74 11.63 17.59
CA ARG A 250 3.70 12.20 16.61
C ARG A 250 3.87 11.28 15.40
N SER A 251 4.00 9.99 15.65
CA SER A 251 4.14 8.99 14.59
C SER A 251 2.88 8.88 13.73
N GLU A 252 1.69 8.85 14.36
CA GLU A 252 0.40 8.83 13.67
C GLU A 252 0.18 10.09 12.82
N LEU A 253 0.62 11.24 13.30
CA LEU A 253 0.52 12.50 12.55
C LEU A 253 1.35 12.46 11.27
N LEU A 254 2.64 12.05 11.36
CA LEU A 254 3.48 11.93 10.16
C LEU A 254 2.97 10.87 9.19
N GLN A 255 2.52 9.71 9.69
CA GLN A 255 1.94 8.67 8.86
C GLN A 255 0.70 9.19 8.11
N SER A 256 -0.18 9.89 8.81
CA SER A 256 -1.42 10.45 8.25
C SER A 256 -1.14 11.50 7.18
N GLU A 257 -0.28 12.48 7.48
CA GLU A 257 0.09 13.55 6.54
C GLU A 257 0.84 13.01 5.32
N GLY A 258 1.75 12.05 5.53
CA GLY A 258 2.48 11.45 4.42
C GLY A 258 1.56 10.71 3.45
N TYR A 259 0.67 9.87 3.95
CA TYR A 259 -0.30 9.18 3.09
C TYR A 259 -1.26 10.13 2.40
N LYS A 260 -1.81 11.09 3.13
CA LYS A 260 -2.66 12.15 2.58
C LYS A 260 -1.97 12.84 1.41
N THR A 261 -0.74 13.29 1.61
CA THR A 261 0.06 14.00 0.60
C THR A 261 0.24 13.15 -0.66
N ILE A 262 0.62 11.88 -0.52
CA ILE A 262 0.89 11.00 -1.67
C ILE A 262 -0.39 10.72 -2.46
N TYR A 263 -1.50 10.34 -1.80
CA TYR A 263 -2.75 10.05 -2.51
C TYR A 263 -3.31 11.27 -3.23
N GLU A 264 -3.28 12.43 -2.58
CA GLU A 264 -3.79 13.66 -3.17
C GLU A 264 -2.90 14.13 -4.33
N GLU A 265 -1.56 14.05 -4.20
CA GLU A 265 -0.65 14.45 -5.27
C GLU A 265 -0.74 13.50 -6.47
N ALA A 266 -0.78 12.20 -6.27
CA ALA A 266 -1.01 11.24 -7.35
C ALA A 266 -2.29 11.54 -8.14
N ARG A 267 -3.36 11.96 -7.45
CA ARG A 267 -4.62 12.37 -8.07
C ARG A 267 -4.52 13.71 -8.81
N ARG A 268 -3.68 14.66 -8.36
CA ARG A 268 -3.39 15.92 -9.08
C ARG A 268 -2.67 15.66 -10.40
N GLN A 269 -1.84 14.64 -10.46
CA GLN A 269 -1.07 14.27 -11.66
C GLN A 269 -1.91 13.61 -12.77
N LYS A 270 -3.24 13.47 -12.60
CA LYS A 270 -4.13 13.04 -13.68
C LYS A 270 -4.06 14.01 -14.88
N PRO A 271 -4.17 13.54 -16.12
CA PRO A 271 -4.42 12.14 -16.54
C PRO A 271 -3.16 11.29 -16.67
N TYR A 272 -1.96 11.81 -16.39
CA TYR A 272 -0.72 11.08 -16.53
C TYR A 272 -0.64 9.93 -15.50
N CYS A 273 -0.87 10.23 -14.24
CA CYS A 273 -0.98 9.22 -13.19
C CYS A 273 -2.40 8.64 -13.17
N SER A 274 -2.51 7.32 -13.06
CA SER A 274 -3.78 6.60 -13.09
C SER A 274 -4.03 5.70 -11.86
N MET A 275 -3.08 5.63 -10.93
CA MET A 275 -3.16 4.69 -9.81
C MET A 275 -2.34 5.14 -8.60
N ALA A 276 -2.88 4.88 -7.40
CA ALA A 276 -2.18 5.04 -6.12
C ALA A 276 -2.58 3.90 -5.16
N LEU A 277 -1.61 3.04 -4.82
CA LEU A 277 -1.77 1.88 -3.94
C LEU A 277 -0.69 1.92 -2.87
N ASN A 278 -1.04 2.17 -1.61
CA ASN A 278 -0.05 2.21 -0.53
C ASN A 278 0.45 0.81 -0.16
N TRP A 279 1.65 0.72 0.35
CA TRP A 279 2.20 -0.42 1.06
C TRP A 279 2.13 -0.17 2.57
N CYS A 280 1.26 -0.87 3.32
CA CYS A 280 0.26 -1.82 2.86
C CYS A 280 -1.09 -1.57 3.56
N PHE A 281 -2.12 -2.36 3.22
CA PHE A 281 -3.44 -2.22 3.82
C PHE A 281 -3.48 -2.73 5.24
N ASN A 282 -3.16 -4.04 5.42
CA ASN A 282 -3.36 -4.79 6.64
C ASN A 282 -2.09 -5.52 7.08
N GLU A 283 -2.13 -6.09 8.26
CA GLU A 283 -1.06 -6.87 8.88
C GLU A 283 -1.49 -8.33 9.05
N PRO A 284 -0.55 -9.30 8.85
CA PRO A 284 -0.84 -10.73 9.06
C PRO A 284 -0.77 -11.16 10.54
N TRP A 285 -0.23 -10.31 11.41
CA TRP A 285 -0.09 -10.51 12.85
C TRP A 285 0.15 -9.16 13.55
N PRO A 286 0.07 -9.06 14.90
CA PRO A 286 0.28 -7.79 15.59
C PRO A 286 1.70 -7.24 15.36
N THR A 287 1.80 -6.01 14.83
CA THR A 287 3.08 -5.30 14.67
C THR A 287 3.12 -4.04 15.53
N ALA A 288 4.30 -3.70 16.07
CA ALA A 288 4.47 -2.52 16.90
C ALA A 288 4.61 -1.23 16.07
N ALA A 289 5.23 -1.32 14.90
CA ALA A 289 5.30 -0.26 13.91
C ALA A 289 5.37 -0.85 12.50
N ASN A 290 4.67 -0.24 11.53
CA ASN A 290 4.59 -0.70 10.16
C ASN A 290 4.02 0.39 9.25
N ASN A 291 4.14 0.21 7.94
CA ASN A 291 3.49 1.03 6.91
C ASN A 291 1.99 0.76 6.75
N SER A 292 1.44 -0.27 7.36
CA SER A 292 0.01 -0.60 7.28
C SER A 292 -0.87 0.54 7.78
N ILE A 293 -2.06 0.66 7.19
CA ILE A 293 -3.11 1.60 7.66
C ILE A 293 -4.17 0.92 8.53
N VAL A 294 -4.16 -0.41 8.56
CA VAL A 294 -5.02 -1.24 9.42
C VAL A 294 -4.11 -2.18 10.21
N ALA A 295 -4.07 -2.01 11.52
CA ALA A 295 -3.35 -2.90 12.43
C ALA A 295 -4.11 -4.22 12.65
N TYR A 296 -3.36 -5.27 13.01
CA TYR A 296 -3.96 -6.57 13.34
C TYR A 296 -4.85 -6.48 14.61
N PRO A 297 -6.00 -7.15 14.65
CA PRO A 297 -6.59 -7.99 13.59
C PRO A 297 -7.32 -7.20 12.49
N ALA A 298 -7.98 -6.09 12.75
CA ALA A 298 -8.68 -5.20 11.83
C ALA A 298 -8.95 -3.85 12.52
N ILE A 299 -7.92 -3.26 13.11
CA ILE A 299 -8.00 -2.00 13.84
C ILE A 299 -7.48 -0.88 12.96
N PRO A 300 -8.34 0.05 12.49
CA PRO A 300 -7.87 1.22 11.73
C PRO A 300 -6.87 2.04 12.55
N LYS A 301 -5.72 2.38 11.94
CA LYS A 301 -4.79 3.37 12.48
C LYS A 301 -5.31 4.78 12.17
N LYS A 302 -4.75 5.81 12.79
CA LYS A 302 -5.12 7.20 12.49
C LYS A 302 -4.95 7.56 11.00
N ALA A 303 -3.92 7.03 10.36
CA ALA A 303 -3.68 7.19 8.95
C ALA A 303 -4.80 6.65 8.05
N PHE A 304 -5.58 5.67 8.51
CA PHE A 304 -6.74 5.17 7.78
C PHE A 304 -7.78 6.26 7.51
N GLU A 305 -8.05 7.14 8.48
CA GLU A 305 -8.98 8.26 8.31
C GLU A 305 -8.47 9.25 7.26
N ALA A 306 -7.18 9.61 7.33
CA ALA A 306 -6.56 10.52 6.36
C ALA A 306 -6.58 9.95 4.93
N VAL A 307 -6.34 8.65 4.79
CA VAL A 307 -6.43 7.94 3.50
C VAL A 307 -7.87 7.90 2.99
N ALA A 308 -8.84 7.58 3.86
CA ALA A 308 -10.25 7.57 3.49
C ALA A 308 -10.71 8.94 2.98
N ASP A 309 -10.33 10.00 3.67
CA ASP A 309 -10.64 11.38 3.26
C ASP A 309 -9.99 11.74 1.92
N SER A 310 -8.71 11.41 1.73
CA SER A 310 -7.97 11.66 0.49
C SER A 310 -8.46 10.84 -0.70
N CYS A 311 -9.12 9.70 -0.44
CA CYS A 311 -9.66 8.82 -1.46
C CYS A 311 -11.15 9.04 -1.78
N ARG A 312 -11.83 10.01 -1.16
CA ARG A 312 -13.21 10.36 -1.53
C ARG A 312 -13.31 10.64 -3.02
N PRO A 313 -14.40 10.24 -3.69
CA PRO A 313 -14.59 10.53 -5.12
C PRO A 313 -14.48 12.02 -5.45
N LEU A 314 -15.02 12.87 -4.57
CA LEU A 314 -14.86 14.32 -4.61
C LEU A 314 -14.17 14.78 -3.32
N CYS A 315 -13.02 15.44 -3.46
CA CYS A 315 -12.20 15.84 -2.33
C CYS A 315 -11.67 17.27 -2.55
N ALA A 316 -11.82 18.13 -1.54
CA ALA A 316 -11.06 19.37 -1.47
C ALA A 316 -9.66 19.07 -0.92
N SER A 317 -8.64 19.66 -1.49
CA SER A 317 -7.25 19.38 -1.19
C SER A 317 -6.41 20.64 -1.20
N ALA A 318 -5.43 20.72 -0.30
CA ALA A 318 -4.41 21.77 -0.31
C ALA A 318 -3.05 21.15 -0.60
N ARG A 319 -2.35 21.65 -1.63
CA ARG A 319 -0.95 21.33 -1.85
C ARG A 319 -0.11 22.27 -1.01
N LEU A 320 0.72 21.71 -0.15
CA LEU A 320 1.70 22.39 0.68
C LEU A 320 3.11 22.05 0.20
N SER A 321 4.07 22.93 0.49
CA SER A 321 5.48 22.72 0.12
C SER A 321 6.32 22.11 1.22
N LYS A 322 5.85 22.13 2.48
CA LYS A 322 6.57 21.61 3.65
C LYS A 322 5.63 21.36 4.83
N PHE A 323 6.13 20.61 5.82
CA PHE A 323 5.37 20.24 7.00
C PHE A 323 5.33 21.34 8.07
N THR A 324 6.47 21.98 8.35
CA THR A 324 6.61 22.97 9.42
C THR A 324 6.78 24.38 8.88
N TRP A 325 6.11 25.34 9.56
CA TRP A 325 6.14 26.77 9.24
C TRP A 325 6.57 27.55 10.48
N PHE A 326 7.44 28.53 10.29
CA PHE A 326 7.94 29.35 11.37
C PHE A 326 7.25 30.71 11.39
N GLU A 327 7.24 31.34 12.55
CA GLU A 327 6.75 32.69 12.70
C GLU A 327 7.47 33.66 11.74
N GLY A 328 6.71 34.45 10.99
CA GLY A 328 7.24 35.38 9.98
C GLY A 328 7.39 34.80 8.57
N GLU A 329 7.17 33.50 8.36
CA GLU A 329 7.08 32.93 7.02
C GLU A 329 5.71 33.17 6.38
N TYR A 330 5.69 33.28 5.06
CA TYR A 330 4.43 33.26 4.31
C TYR A 330 3.93 31.82 4.17
N PHE A 331 2.70 31.58 4.62
CA PHE A 331 2.03 30.30 4.39
C PHE A 331 1.38 30.33 3.01
N GLU A 332 1.82 29.42 2.13
CA GLU A 332 1.28 29.26 0.77
C GLU A 332 0.65 27.89 0.62
N ALA A 333 -0.55 27.83 0.05
CA ALA A 333 -1.25 26.62 -0.25
C ALA A 333 -1.97 26.73 -1.60
N GLU A 334 -1.77 25.75 -2.49
CA GLU A 334 -2.60 25.62 -3.69
C GLU A 334 -3.87 24.83 -3.37
N LEU A 335 -5.04 25.42 -3.62
CA LEU A 335 -6.31 24.76 -3.39
C LEU A 335 -6.79 24.02 -4.63
N TRP A 336 -7.14 22.75 -4.46
CA TRP A 336 -7.57 21.85 -5.50
C TRP A 336 -8.91 21.19 -5.18
N ILE A 337 -9.65 20.84 -6.25
CA ILE A 337 -10.78 19.92 -6.19
C ILE A 337 -10.38 18.67 -6.96
N LEU A 338 -10.28 17.55 -6.27
CA LEU A 338 -9.96 16.26 -6.85
C LEU A 338 -11.28 15.53 -7.15
N ASN A 339 -11.58 15.33 -8.42
CA ASN A 339 -12.81 14.70 -8.87
C ASN A 339 -12.53 13.38 -9.61
N ASP A 340 -13.00 12.27 -9.06
CA ASP A 340 -13.02 10.92 -9.65
C ASP A 340 -14.45 10.43 -9.88
N CYS A 341 -15.45 11.32 -9.75
CA CYS A 341 -16.84 10.97 -10.04
C CYS A 341 -17.01 10.68 -11.53
N VAL A 342 -18.04 9.90 -11.85
CA VAL A 342 -18.41 9.56 -13.23
C VAL A 342 -18.89 10.79 -14.02
N THR A 343 -19.39 11.80 -13.32
CA THR A 343 -19.94 13.03 -13.90
C THR A 343 -19.08 14.23 -13.52
N ASP A 344 -18.91 15.14 -14.47
CA ASP A 344 -18.35 16.45 -14.18
C ASP A 344 -19.21 17.20 -13.15
N LYS A 345 -18.53 17.96 -12.32
CA LYS A 345 -19.19 18.82 -11.31
C LYS A 345 -18.95 20.25 -11.69
N GLU A 346 -20.03 20.99 -11.90
CA GLU A 346 -20.01 22.41 -12.20
C GLU A 346 -20.23 23.25 -10.94
N SER A 347 -19.68 24.45 -10.94
CA SER A 347 -19.95 25.50 -9.93
C SER A 347 -19.62 25.09 -8.48
N LEU A 348 -18.50 24.39 -8.27
CA LEU A 348 -18.01 24.05 -6.94
C LEU A 348 -17.31 25.26 -6.31
N LYS A 349 -17.56 25.48 -5.01
CA LYS A 349 -16.89 26.49 -4.19
C LYS A 349 -15.99 25.80 -3.18
N VAL A 350 -14.72 26.20 -3.12
CA VAL A 350 -13.79 25.82 -2.05
C VAL A 350 -13.67 27.00 -1.09
N THR A 351 -13.75 26.73 0.20
CA THR A 351 -13.53 27.72 1.26
C THR A 351 -12.42 27.19 2.16
N ALA A 352 -11.43 28.01 2.45
CA ALA A 352 -10.39 27.76 3.46
C ALA A 352 -10.69 28.69 4.66
N GLU A 353 -10.68 28.13 5.87
CA GLU A 353 -10.87 28.82 7.14
C GLU A 353 -9.66 28.63 8.05
#